data_179e1c31f337f609dc9059373ab70118
#
_entry.id   179e1c31f337f609dc9059373ab70118
#
_cell.length_a   1.000
_cell.length_b   1.000
_cell.length_c   1.000
_cell.angle_alpha   90.00
_cell.angle_beta   90.00
_cell.angle_gamma   90.00
#
_symmetry.space_group_name_H-M   'P 1'
#
loop_
_entity.id
_entity.type
_entity.pdbx_description
1 polymer ?
#
loop_
_entity_poly.entity_id
_entity_poly.type
_entity_poly.pdbx_seq_one_letter_code
_entity_poly.pdbx_strand_id
1 'polypeptide(L)'
;VNSETDFVAKDENFLSFVNAVAEAALSSGAADAEALKSVSMNGATVEEARAALIAKVGENVQVRRLVRMNTTNTVAAYIHGGRIGVLVELAGGDAELARGIAMHVAAMNPPYNKAADVPAEFIAKEKEIELAKMPEKDKNKPADILEKIISGKVNKIVNEVTLYGQPYVLNTDQSVEAAVKAAGADVIAFNRLVVG
;
A
#
# COMPACT_ATOMS: atom_id res chain seq x y z
N VAL A 1 10.86 8.93 -4.12
CA VAL A 1 11.60 10.13 -4.56
C VAL A 1 10.71 10.97 -5.46
N ASN A 2 10.58 12.26 -5.16
CA ASN A 2 9.71 13.18 -5.89
C ASN A 2 10.52 14.14 -6.77
N SER A 3 9.97 14.45 -7.94
CA SER A 3 10.33 15.58 -8.79
C SER A 3 9.14 16.55 -8.91
N GLU A 4 9.33 17.71 -9.52
CA GLU A 4 8.22 18.65 -9.73
C GLU A 4 7.44 18.37 -11.01
N THR A 5 8.11 17.87 -12.05
CA THR A 5 7.50 17.63 -13.36
C THR A 5 7.63 16.18 -13.81
N ASP A 6 6.71 15.79 -14.69
CA ASP A 6 6.78 14.49 -15.36
C ASP A 6 7.97 14.37 -16.32
N PHE A 7 8.50 15.49 -16.78
CA PHE A 7 9.70 15.50 -17.63
C PHE A 7 10.92 15.01 -16.85
N VAL A 8 11.16 15.56 -15.65
CA VAL A 8 12.25 15.12 -14.79
C VAL A 8 12.02 13.72 -14.26
N ALA A 9 10.78 13.34 -13.94
CA ALA A 9 10.44 11.99 -13.52
C ALA A 9 10.85 10.90 -14.53
N LYS A 10 11.02 11.26 -15.80
CA LYS A 10 11.47 10.37 -16.89
C LYS A 10 12.91 10.58 -17.31
N ASP A 11 13.57 11.59 -16.75
CA ASP A 11 14.96 11.91 -17.07
C ASP A 11 15.91 10.82 -16.56
N GLU A 12 16.91 10.48 -17.39
CA GLU A 12 17.87 9.42 -17.06
C GLU A 12 18.68 9.71 -15.78
N ASN A 13 19.03 10.97 -15.53
CA ASN A 13 19.78 11.36 -14.35
C ASN A 13 18.93 11.19 -13.09
N PHE A 14 17.65 11.55 -13.17
CA PHE A 14 16.69 11.33 -12.08
C PHE A 14 16.50 9.84 -11.81
N LEU A 15 16.25 9.04 -12.83
CA LEU A 15 16.05 7.59 -12.69
C LEU A 15 17.29 6.88 -12.14
N SER A 16 18.48 7.27 -12.60
CA SER A 16 19.74 6.75 -12.06
C SER A 16 19.92 7.09 -10.59
N PHE A 17 19.58 8.31 -10.20
CA PHE A 17 19.59 8.73 -8.80
C PHE A 17 18.62 7.92 -7.95
N VAL A 18 17.38 7.76 -8.41
CA VAL A 18 16.34 6.97 -7.70
C VAL A 18 16.81 5.53 -7.46
N ASN A 19 17.35 4.90 -8.49
CA ASN A 19 17.85 3.52 -8.39
C ASN A 19 19.04 3.41 -7.43
N ALA A 20 19.97 4.36 -7.50
CA ALA A 20 21.12 4.39 -6.60
C ALA A 20 20.71 4.62 -5.13
N VAL A 21 19.72 5.49 -4.90
CA VAL A 21 19.16 5.72 -3.56
C VAL A 21 18.48 4.46 -3.02
N ALA A 22 17.70 3.76 -3.85
CA ALA A 22 17.06 2.51 -3.45
C ALA A 22 18.08 1.44 -3.05
N GLU A 23 19.16 1.29 -3.81
CA GLU A 23 20.27 0.36 -3.49
C GLU A 23 21.01 0.77 -2.21
N ALA A 24 21.27 2.05 -2.03
CA ALA A 24 21.88 2.58 -0.82
C ALA A 24 20.99 2.35 0.41
N ALA A 25 19.68 2.52 0.27
CA ALA A 25 18.72 2.21 1.32
C ALA A 25 18.74 0.73 1.70
N LEU A 26 18.79 -0.15 0.72
CA LEU A 26 18.82 -1.59 0.95
C LEU A 26 20.10 -2.04 1.64
N SER A 27 21.24 -1.60 1.13
CA SER A 27 22.58 -2.03 1.62
C SER A 27 22.97 -1.41 2.96
N SER A 28 22.56 -0.17 3.24
CA SER A 28 22.90 0.53 4.47
C SER A 28 22.07 0.13 5.68
N GLY A 29 20.87 -0.41 5.46
CA GLY A 29 19.91 -0.66 6.52
C GLY A 29 19.27 0.61 7.10
N ALA A 30 19.36 1.75 6.41
CA ALA A 30 18.72 2.99 6.86
C ALA A 30 17.24 2.77 7.14
N ALA A 31 16.76 3.27 8.28
CA ALA A 31 15.40 3.03 8.74
C ALA A 31 14.37 3.95 8.07
N ASP A 32 14.77 5.15 7.69
CA ASP A 32 13.91 6.19 7.13
C ASP A 32 14.67 7.11 6.17
N ALA A 33 13.95 8.03 5.55
CA ALA A 33 14.52 8.98 4.60
C ALA A 33 15.53 9.93 5.26
N GLU A 34 15.36 10.27 6.53
CA GLU A 34 16.29 11.14 7.25
C GLU A 34 17.65 10.45 7.48
N ALA A 35 17.62 9.20 7.94
CA ALA A 35 18.84 8.39 8.11
C ALA A 35 19.57 8.17 6.78
N LEU A 36 18.84 8.13 5.67
CA LEU A 36 19.40 7.90 4.34
C LEU A 36 20.24 9.07 3.83
N LYS A 37 20.00 10.28 4.28
CA LYS A 37 20.72 11.49 3.81
C LYS A 37 22.24 11.40 3.93
N SER A 38 22.73 10.80 5.02
CA SER A 38 24.18 10.67 5.31
C SER A 38 24.81 9.39 4.75
N VAL A 39 24.03 8.53 4.12
CA VAL A 39 24.55 7.28 3.54
C VAL A 39 25.40 7.58 2.32
N SER A 40 26.58 6.96 2.26
CA SER A 40 27.50 7.08 1.12
C SER A 40 26.96 6.34 -0.10
N MET A 41 27.06 6.99 -1.24
CA MET A 41 26.56 6.51 -2.52
C MET A 41 27.51 6.95 -3.64
N ASN A 42 28.35 6.03 -4.11
CA ASN A 42 29.31 6.30 -5.19
C ASN A 42 30.25 7.50 -4.93
N GLY A 43 30.76 7.61 -3.68
CA GLY A 43 31.73 8.65 -3.31
C GLY A 43 31.13 9.97 -2.81
N ALA A 44 29.82 10.08 -2.77
CA ALA A 44 29.09 11.22 -2.19
C ALA A 44 27.97 10.68 -1.26
N THR A 45 27.47 11.52 -0.38
CA THR A 45 26.26 11.16 0.38
C THR A 45 25.02 11.28 -0.50
N VAL A 46 23.95 10.62 -0.10
CA VAL A 46 22.65 10.76 -0.78
C VAL A 46 22.23 12.23 -0.87
N GLU A 47 22.43 13.01 0.20
CA GLU A 47 22.09 14.44 0.22
C GLU A 47 22.97 15.26 -0.73
N GLU A 48 24.26 14.98 -0.79
CA GLU A 48 25.15 15.65 -1.76
C GLU A 48 24.78 15.31 -3.20
N ALA A 49 24.45 14.05 -3.48
CA ALA A 49 24.02 13.61 -4.80
C ALA A 49 22.67 14.23 -5.19
N ARG A 50 21.75 14.37 -4.23
CA ARG A 50 20.47 15.06 -4.43
C ARG A 50 20.67 16.53 -4.83
N ALA A 51 21.52 17.24 -4.10
CA ALA A 51 21.85 18.65 -4.40
C ALA A 51 22.47 18.81 -5.79
N ALA A 52 23.38 17.91 -6.15
CA ALA A 52 24.00 17.91 -7.50
C ALA A 52 22.96 17.64 -8.59
N LEU A 53 22.00 16.74 -8.35
CA LEU A 53 20.93 16.46 -9.29
C LEU A 53 20.01 17.66 -9.47
N ILE A 54 19.63 18.35 -8.40
CA ILE A 54 18.81 19.59 -8.44
C ILE A 54 19.50 20.64 -9.32
N ALA A 55 20.81 20.83 -9.14
CA ALA A 55 21.58 21.77 -9.96
C ALA A 55 21.56 21.38 -11.45
N LYS A 56 21.56 20.09 -11.75
CA LYS A 56 21.59 19.57 -13.12
C LYS A 56 20.23 19.64 -13.82
N VAL A 57 19.16 19.26 -13.13
CA VAL A 57 17.80 19.19 -13.73
C VAL A 57 17.02 20.48 -13.59
N GLY A 58 17.42 21.38 -12.72
CA GLY A 58 16.82 22.71 -12.57
C GLY A 58 15.50 22.74 -11.81
N GLU A 59 15.13 21.68 -11.11
CA GLU A 59 13.93 21.64 -10.27
C GLU A 59 14.20 20.87 -8.96
N ASN A 60 13.30 21.02 -7.99
CA ASN A 60 13.44 20.37 -6.69
C ASN A 60 13.26 18.85 -6.81
N VAL A 61 14.11 18.12 -6.11
CA VAL A 61 14.06 16.66 -5.96
C VAL A 61 14.12 16.33 -4.48
N GLN A 62 13.21 15.49 -4.00
CA GLN A 62 13.15 15.10 -2.59
C GLN A 62 13.13 13.57 -2.44
N VAL A 63 13.97 13.06 -1.54
CA VAL A 63 13.86 11.71 -1.01
C VAL A 63 12.91 11.78 0.18
N ARG A 64 11.63 11.50 -0.07
CA ARG A 64 10.55 11.81 0.87
C ARG A 64 10.26 10.68 1.85
N ARG A 65 10.16 9.46 1.36
CA ARG A 65 9.76 8.30 2.17
C ARG A 65 10.59 7.07 1.80
N LEU A 66 10.83 6.26 2.80
CA LEU A 66 11.48 4.97 2.68
C LEU A 66 10.68 3.95 3.50
N VAL A 67 10.36 2.82 2.90
CA VAL A 67 9.77 1.68 3.57
C VAL A 67 10.67 0.47 3.37
N ARG A 68 10.94 -0.25 4.46
CA ARG A 68 11.73 -1.48 4.46
C ARG A 68 10.87 -2.65 4.90
N MET A 69 11.03 -3.77 4.22
CA MET A 69 10.57 -5.07 4.69
C MET A 69 11.77 -5.97 4.94
N ASN A 70 11.90 -6.46 6.16
CA ASN A 70 12.96 -7.40 6.54
C ASN A 70 12.30 -8.68 7.04
N THR A 71 12.29 -9.71 6.22
CA THR A 71 11.57 -10.94 6.48
C THR A 71 12.19 -12.11 5.73
N THR A 72 11.95 -13.32 6.22
CA THR A 72 12.27 -14.57 5.50
C THR A 72 11.13 -15.06 4.61
N ASN A 73 9.96 -14.40 4.68
CA ASN A 73 8.83 -14.67 3.81
C ASN A 73 9.09 -14.15 2.38
N THR A 74 8.20 -14.50 1.46
CA THR A 74 8.25 -13.96 0.09
C THR A 74 7.87 -12.48 0.10
N VAL A 75 8.71 -11.65 -0.54
CA VAL A 75 8.41 -10.24 -0.79
C VAL A 75 8.31 -10.02 -2.29
N ALA A 76 7.22 -9.41 -2.73
CA ALA A 76 7.07 -8.95 -4.11
C ALA A 76 7.00 -7.44 -4.17
N ALA A 77 7.57 -6.88 -5.23
CA ALA A 77 7.50 -5.47 -5.56
C ALA A 77 6.73 -5.28 -6.86
N TYR A 78 5.96 -4.21 -6.94
CA TYR A 78 5.31 -3.78 -8.16
C TYR A 78 5.38 -2.26 -8.27
N ILE A 79 5.79 -1.78 -9.44
CA ILE A 79 5.85 -0.35 -9.76
C ILE A 79 4.91 -0.09 -10.91
N HIS A 80 3.96 0.82 -10.72
CA HIS A 80 2.98 1.19 -11.73
C HIS A 80 3.26 2.59 -12.27
N GLY A 81 3.56 2.67 -13.56
CA GLY A 81 3.77 3.94 -14.27
C GLY A 81 4.90 4.82 -13.69
N GLY A 82 5.81 4.27 -12.91
CA GLY A 82 6.83 5.03 -12.20
C GLY A 82 6.31 5.92 -11.07
N ARG A 83 5.01 5.85 -10.75
CA ARG A 83 4.34 6.73 -9.79
C ARG A 83 3.86 6.03 -8.52
N ILE A 84 3.54 4.76 -8.59
CA ILE A 84 3.04 3.95 -7.47
C ILE A 84 4.00 2.80 -7.27
N GLY A 85 4.51 2.66 -6.06
CA GLY A 85 5.33 1.52 -5.66
C GLY A 85 4.64 0.74 -4.55
N VAL A 86 4.61 -0.59 -4.67
CA VAL A 86 4.01 -1.49 -3.70
C VAL A 86 5.00 -2.58 -3.32
N LEU A 87 5.09 -2.86 -2.02
CA LEU A 87 5.73 -4.06 -1.48
C LEU A 87 4.66 -4.92 -0.80
N VAL A 88 4.70 -6.23 -1.02
CA VAL A 88 3.84 -7.20 -0.35
C VAL A 88 4.69 -8.29 0.28
N GLU A 89 4.44 -8.58 1.54
CA GLU A 89 4.99 -9.74 2.25
C GLU A 89 3.94 -10.84 2.30
N LEU A 90 4.29 -12.01 1.73
CA LEU A 90 3.42 -13.18 1.65
C LEU A 90 4.06 -14.38 2.34
N ALA A 91 3.39 -14.90 3.35
CA ALA A 91 3.75 -16.18 3.96
C ALA A 91 3.08 -17.31 3.17
N GLY A 92 3.88 -18.28 2.70
CA GLY A 92 3.38 -19.31 1.78
C GLY A 92 3.07 -18.75 0.39
N GLY A 93 2.56 -19.59 -0.49
CA GLY A 93 2.30 -19.20 -1.87
C GLY A 93 3.57 -19.00 -2.69
N ASP A 94 3.41 -18.44 -3.88
CA ASP A 94 4.52 -18.20 -4.80
C ASP A 94 4.71 -16.71 -5.13
N ALA A 95 5.78 -16.42 -5.88
CA ALA A 95 6.12 -15.06 -6.28
C ALA A 95 5.07 -14.46 -7.23
N GLU A 96 4.42 -15.27 -8.04
CA GLU A 96 3.37 -14.83 -8.97
C GLU A 96 2.14 -14.32 -8.20
N LEU A 97 1.69 -15.07 -7.18
CA LEU A 97 0.60 -14.63 -6.30
C LEU A 97 0.97 -13.34 -5.56
N ALA A 98 2.16 -13.26 -4.99
CA ALA A 98 2.63 -12.08 -4.28
C ALA A 98 2.64 -10.84 -5.20
N ARG A 99 3.09 -10.99 -6.44
CA ARG A 99 3.08 -9.92 -7.44
C ARG A 99 1.65 -9.52 -7.84
N GLY A 100 0.76 -10.49 -8.02
CA GLY A 100 -0.65 -10.23 -8.33
C GLY A 100 -1.33 -9.44 -7.22
N ILE A 101 -1.05 -9.76 -5.96
CA ILE A 101 -1.55 -8.99 -4.80
C ILE A 101 -0.95 -7.58 -4.79
N ALA A 102 0.33 -7.43 -5.11
CA ALA A 102 0.95 -6.10 -5.22
C ALA A 102 0.27 -5.24 -6.31
N MET A 103 -0.07 -5.84 -7.45
CA MET A 103 -0.84 -5.17 -8.50
C MET A 103 -2.24 -4.76 -8.01
N HIS A 104 -2.90 -5.63 -7.27
CA HIS A 104 -4.20 -5.32 -6.65
C HIS A 104 -4.09 -4.13 -5.68
N VAL A 105 -3.11 -4.13 -4.80
CA VAL A 105 -2.87 -3.03 -3.85
C VAL A 105 -2.59 -1.73 -4.59
N ALA A 106 -1.81 -1.76 -5.65
CA ALA A 106 -1.55 -0.57 -6.48
C ALA A 106 -2.83 0.02 -7.05
N ALA A 107 -3.72 -0.83 -7.58
CA ALA A 107 -4.96 -0.43 -8.24
C ALA A 107 -6.05 0.00 -7.25
N MET A 108 -6.25 -0.77 -6.18
CA MET A 108 -7.41 -0.62 -5.30
C MET A 108 -7.13 0.16 -4.02
N ASN A 109 -5.85 0.33 -3.66
CA ASN A 109 -5.44 1.07 -2.46
C ASN A 109 -6.24 0.71 -1.20
N PRO A 110 -6.32 -0.56 -0.80
CA PRO A 110 -7.08 -0.93 0.38
C PRO A 110 -6.46 -0.29 1.64
N PRO A 111 -7.24 0.40 2.48
CA PRO A 111 -6.71 1.02 3.68
C PRO A 111 -6.30 0.02 4.77
N TYR A 112 -6.88 -1.18 4.75
CA TYR A 112 -6.61 -2.24 5.72
C TYR A 112 -6.33 -3.57 5.04
N ASN A 113 -5.60 -4.45 5.72
CA ASN A 113 -5.30 -5.79 5.22
C ASN A 113 -6.49 -6.74 5.44
N LYS A 114 -6.89 -6.92 6.69
CA LYS A 114 -7.92 -7.85 7.14
C LYS A 114 -8.99 -7.14 7.97
N ALA A 115 -10.14 -7.78 8.14
CA ALA A 115 -11.21 -7.26 8.98
C ALA A 115 -10.77 -6.94 10.41
N ALA A 116 -9.87 -7.76 10.98
CA ALA A 116 -9.32 -7.54 12.32
C ALA A 116 -8.48 -6.25 12.44
N ASP A 117 -7.98 -5.72 11.34
CA ASP A 117 -7.18 -4.49 11.29
C ASP A 117 -8.05 -3.23 11.23
N VAL A 118 -9.34 -3.36 10.98
CA VAL A 118 -10.26 -2.22 10.90
C VAL A 118 -10.51 -1.70 12.32
N PRO A 119 -10.26 -0.39 12.57
CA PRO A 119 -10.46 0.17 13.91
C PRO A 119 -11.90 0.04 14.40
N ALA A 120 -12.05 -0.26 15.70
CA ALA A 120 -13.38 -0.37 16.33
C ALA A 120 -14.18 0.93 16.22
N GLU A 121 -13.53 2.08 16.25
CA GLU A 121 -14.15 3.39 16.06
C GLU A 121 -14.76 3.54 14.66
N PHE A 122 -14.07 3.06 13.63
CA PHE A 122 -14.57 3.06 12.27
C PHE A 122 -15.86 2.22 12.17
N ILE A 123 -15.83 1.01 12.71
CA ILE A 123 -16.99 0.11 12.72
C ILE A 123 -18.17 0.74 13.48
N ALA A 124 -17.92 1.32 14.65
CA ALA A 124 -18.95 1.97 15.46
C ALA A 124 -19.59 3.15 14.71
N LYS A 125 -18.78 3.96 14.04
CA LYS A 125 -19.25 5.10 13.24
C LYS A 125 -20.08 4.65 12.04
N GLU A 126 -19.67 3.60 11.35
CA GLU A 126 -20.43 3.06 10.23
C GLU A 126 -21.77 2.47 10.68
N LYS A 127 -21.81 1.79 11.84
CA LYS A 127 -23.07 1.33 12.45
C LYS A 127 -24.02 2.48 12.72
N GLU A 128 -23.52 3.57 13.28
CA GLU A 128 -24.29 4.78 13.56
C GLU A 128 -24.86 5.39 12.26
N ILE A 129 -24.02 5.51 11.23
CA ILE A 129 -24.43 6.03 9.92
C ILE A 129 -25.51 5.16 9.27
N GLU A 130 -25.35 3.85 9.29
CA GLU A 130 -26.30 2.92 8.69
C GLU A 130 -27.64 2.92 9.44
N LEU A 131 -27.59 3.05 10.76
CA LEU A 131 -28.80 3.19 11.57
C LEU A 131 -29.54 4.50 11.25
N ALA A 132 -28.81 5.62 11.10
CA ALA A 132 -29.39 6.91 10.75
C ALA A 132 -30.01 6.93 9.35
N LYS A 133 -29.44 6.21 8.40
CA LYS A 133 -29.97 6.08 7.03
C LYS A 133 -31.17 5.15 6.92
N MET A 134 -31.44 4.36 7.93
CA MET A 134 -32.49 3.35 7.90
C MET A 134 -33.88 4.00 7.83
N PRO A 135 -34.80 3.50 6.94
CA PRO A 135 -36.16 3.97 6.91
C PRO A 135 -36.89 3.74 8.25
N GLU A 136 -37.79 4.65 8.65
CA GLU A 136 -38.53 4.56 9.92
C GLU A 136 -39.28 3.23 10.09
N LYS A 137 -39.84 2.71 9.01
CA LYS A 137 -40.49 1.39 9.02
C LYS A 137 -39.60 0.24 9.46
N ASP A 138 -38.31 0.34 9.17
CA ASP A 138 -37.34 -0.68 9.50
C ASP A 138 -36.75 -0.50 10.91
N LYS A 139 -36.75 0.73 11.44
CA LYS A 139 -36.34 1.03 12.82
C LYS A 139 -37.30 0.40 13.87
N ASN A 140 -38.51 0.07 13.50
CA ASN A 140 -39.49 -0.56 14.38
C ASN A 140 -39.39 -2.10 14.41
N LYS A 141 -38.45 -2.69 13.68
CA LYS A 141 -38.20 -4.14 13.72
C LYS A 141 -37.62 -4.58 15.06
N PRO A 142 -37.82 -5.87 15.45
CA PRO A 142 -37.22 -6.41 16.65
C PRO A 142 -35.71 -6.16 16.68
N ALA A 143 -35.16 -5.90 17.88
CA ALA A 143 -33.76 -5.50 18.07
C ALA A 143 -32.75 -6.50 17.49
N ASP A 144 -33.03 -7.80 17.57
CA ASP A 144 -32.18 -8.84 17.00
C ASP A 144 -32.15 -8.83 15.47
N ILE A 145 -33.27 -8.54 14.83
CA ILE A 145 -33.38 -8.42 13.37
C ILE A 145 -32.70 -7.13 12.91
N LEU A 146 -32.91 -6.04 13.63
CA LEU A 146 -32.25 -4.76 13.35
C LEU A 146 -30.74 -4.88 13.42
N GLU A 147 -30.21 -5.53 14.45
CA GLU A 147 -28.78 -5.77 14.61
C GLU A 147 -28.20 -6.60 13.46
N LYS A 148 -28.91 -7.65 13.03
CA LYS A 148 -28.50 -8.46 11.87
C LYS A 148 -28.41 -7.64 10.58
N ILE A 149 -29.39 -6.77 10.33
CA ILE A 149 -29.42 -5.90 9.15
C ILE A 149 -28.22 -4.94 9.17
N ILE A 150 -28.00 -4.28 10.30
CA ILE A 150 -26.90 -3.34 10.48
C ILE A 150 -25.55 -4.06 10.36
N SER A 151 -25.38 -5.20 11.02
CA SER A 151 -24.16 -6.00 10.92
C SER A 151 -23.86 -6.44 9.49
N GLY A 152 -24.87 -6.84 8.73
CA GLY A 152 -24.73 -7.20 7.33
C GLY A 152 -24.23 -6.04 6.47
N LYS A 153 -24.76 -4.85 6.67
CA LYS A 153 -24.34 -3.65 5.97
C LYS A 153 -22.92 -3.24 6.35
N VAL A 154 -22.58 -3.28 7.63
CA VAL A 154 -21.24 -2.95 8.13
C VAL A 154 -20.22 -3.96 7.63
N ASN A 155 -20.54 -5.24 7.61
CA ASN A 155 -19.65 -6.27 7.05
C ASN A 155 -19.36 -6.03 5.57
N LYS A 156 -20.33 -5.57 4.81
CA LYS A 156 -20.11 -5.18 3.41
C LYS A 156 -19.10 -4.04 3.30
N ILE A 157 -19.25 -3.01 4.13
CA ILE A 157 -18.33 -1.87 4.18
C ILE A 157 -16.92 -2.33 4.59
N VAL A 158 -16.81 -3.20 5.59
CA VAL A 158 -15.53 -3.78 6.04
C VAL A 158 -14.86 -4.53 4.88
N ASN A 159 -15.61 -5.31 4.11
CA ASN A 159 -15.06 -5.99 2.93
C ASN A 159 -14.57 -5.02 1.86
N GLU A 160 -15.22 -3.88 1.69
CA GLU A 160 -14.81 -2.86 0.72
C GLU A 160 -13.51 -2.15 1.12
N VAL A 161 -13.22 -2.04 2.41
CA VAL A 161 -12.03 -1.33 2.92
C VAL A 161 -10.86 -2.26 3.30
N THR A 162 -10.99 -3.54 3.10
CA THR A 162 -9.93 -4.52 3.40
C THR A 162 -9.42 -5.19 2.14
N LEU A 163 -8.11 -5.44 2.09
CA LEU A 163 -7.51 -6.22 1.00
C LEU A 163 -8.20 -7.57 0.84
N TYR A 164 -8.39 -8.30 1.93
CA TYR A 164 -8.97 -9.65 1.90
C TYR A 164 -10.43 -9.67 1.43
N GLY A 165 -11.20 -8.63 1.73
CA GLY A 165 -12.61 -8.56 1.36
C GLY A 165 -12.89 -8.08 -0.06
N GLN A 166 -11.92 -7.49 -0.73
CA GLN A 166 -12.10 -6.95 -2.08
C GLN A 166 -12.09 -8.04 -3.15
N PRO A 167 -12.88 -7.89 -4.23
CA PRO A 167 -12.73 -8.76 -5.40
C PRO A 167 -11.31 -8.66 -5.96
N TYR A 168 -10.69 -9.81 -6.22
CA TYR A 168 -9.30 -9.85 -6.69
C TYR A 168 -9.18 -9.29 -8.10
N VAL A 169 -8.31 -8.29 -8.28
CA VAL A 169 -8.22 -7.54 -9.54
C VAL A 169 -7.88 -8.42 -10.76
N LEU A 170 -7.13 -9.50 -10.56
CA LEU A 170 -6.77 -10.44 -11.63
C LEU A 170 -7.84 -11.53 -11.89
N ASN A 171 -8.78 -11.70 -10.98
CA ASN A 171 -9.91 -12.61 -11.11
C ASN A 171 -11.04 -12.17 -10.18
N THR A 172 -11.93 -11.31 -10.68
CA THR A 172 -12.99 -10.69 -9.90
C THR A 172 -14.12 -11.64 -9.47
N ASP A 173 -14.10 -12.88 -9.95
CA ASP A 173 -15.05 -13.92 -9.52
C ASP A 173 -14.74 -14.45 -8.11
N GLN A 174 -13.57 -14.12 -7.57
CA GLN A 174 -13.18 -14.46 -6.21
C GLN A 174 -12.63 -13.24 -5.45
N SER A 175 -12.70 -13.31 -4.12
CA SER A 175 -12.05 -12.32 -3.26
C SER A 175 -10.55 -12.55 -3.19
N VAL A 176 -9.79 -11.54 -2.78
CA VAL A 176 -8.36 -11.71 -2.46
C VAL A 176 -8.18 -12.80 -1.41
N GLU A 177 -9.04 -12.84 -0.38
CA GLU A 177 -9.01 -13.89 0.65
C GLU A 177 -9.12 -15.29 0.04
N ALA A 178 -10.04 -15.50 -0.88
CA ALA A 178 -10.20 -16.79 -1.54
C ALA A 178 -8.96 -17.19 -2.35
N ALA A 179 -8.36 -16.26 -3.08
CA ALA A 179 -7.13 -16.51 -3.84
C ALA A 179 -5.95 -16.86 -2.95
N VAL A 180 -5.79 -16.15 -1.84
CA VAL A 180 -4.72 -16.37 -0.85
C VAL A 180 -4.88 -17.71 -0.14
N LYS A 181 -6.08 -18.03 0.32
CA LYS A 181 -6.38 -19.31 0.98
C LYS A 181 -6.21 -20.51 0.05
N ALA A 182 -6.63 -20.38 -1.20
CA ALA A 182 -6.45 -21.45 -2.19
C ALA A 182 -4.98 -21.82 -2.44
N ALA A 183 -4.08 -20.85 -2.26
CA ALA A 183 -2.63 -21.06 -2.38
C ALA A 183 -1.97 -21.50 -1.06
N GLY A 184 -2.73 -21.66 0.03
CA GLY A 184 -2.17 -21.94 1.35
C GLY A 184 -1.31 -20.82 1.90
N ALA A 185 -1.61 -19.59 1.52
CA ALA A 185 -0.82 -18.39 1.82
C ALA A 185 -1.52 -17.47 2.81
N ASP A 186 -0.78 -16.48 3.29
CA ASP A 186 -1.30 -15.39 4.10
C ASP A 186 -0.54 -14.09 3.80
N VAL A 187 -1.26 -12.99 3.59
CA VAL A 187 -0.65 -11.68 3.43
C VAL A 187 -0.32 -11.12 4.81
N ILE A 188 0.96 -11.01 5.10
CA ILE A 188 1.45 -10.52 6.38
C ILE A 188 1.38 -9.00 6.45
N ALA A 189 1.85 -8.33 5.40
CA ALA A 189 1.89 -6.88 5.32
C ALA A 189 1.98 -6.41 3.87
N PHE A 190 1.58 -5.19 3.64
CA PHE A 190 1.84 -4.49 2.39
C PHE A 190 2.09 -3.00 2.66
N ASN A 191 2.82 -2.36 1.75
CA ASN A 191 3.03 -0.91 1.74
C ASN A 191 2.81 -0.39 0.33
N ARG A 192 2.15 0.74 0.24
CA ARG A 192 1.90 1.45 -1.01
C ARG A 192 2.38 2.89 -0.89
N LEU A 193 3.31 3.27 -1.75
CA LEU A 193 3.81 4.64 -1.85
C LEU A 193 3.42 5.24 -3.19
N VAL A 194 2.98 6.47 -3.17
CA VAL A 194 2.64 7.26 -4.36
C VAL A 194 3.47 8.53 -4.36
N VAL A 195 4.10 8.85 -5.49
CA VAL A 195 4.81 10.12 -5.68
C VAL A 195 3.83 11.29 -5.77
N GLY A 196 4.24 12.42 -5.30
CA GLY A 196 3.42 13.64 -5.34
C GLY A 196 3.15 14.28 -4.01
#